data_7cca5557ff38062f2e2635c989c29747
#
_entry.id   7cca5557ff38062f2e2635c989c29747
#
_cell.length_a   1.000
_cell.length_b   1.000
_cell.length_c   1.000
_cell.angle_alpha   90.00
_cell.angle_beta   90.00
_cell.angle_gamma   90.00
#
_symmetry.space_group_name_H-M   'P 1'
#
loop_
_entity.id
_entity.type
_entity.pdbx_description
1 polymer ?
#
loop_
_entity_poly.entity_id
_entity_poly.type
_entity_poly.pdbx_seq_one_letter_code
_entity_poly.pdbx_strand_id
1 'polypeptide(L)'
;MPRSLNSKDWLRRHLTDPYVKRAKKDGYRSRSAYKLIELDEENKLLKAGMTVVDLGSAPGGWSQVAAAKVGKNGCVVAIDLLDMDAIPGVTFIKGDFSEPAGLEALSAAFQGRKLDLVLSDMAPNLTGIALTDQVRMFGLAELALDFSRQFLRPGGDVLIKVFQGSGYTEYVKAMREMFDKAVVKKPLSSRAESGELYLLGKARKH
;
A
#
# COMPACT_ATOMS: atom_id res chain seq x y z
N MET A 1 15.15 -7.31 25.10
CA MET A 1 15.55 -6.19 24.23
C MET A 1 15.79 -6.75 22.82
N PRO A 2 15.01 -6.41 21.80
CA PRO A 2 15.32 -6.83 20.44
C PRO A 2 16.57 -6.07 19.99
N ARG A 3 17.61 -6.83 19.60
CA ARG A 3 18.83 -6.29 19.01
C ARG A 3 18.49 -5.49 17.76
N SER A 4 18.96 -4.24 17.67
CA SER A 4 19.02 -3.52 16.39
C SER A 4 19.77 -4.41 15.39
N LEU A 5 19.10 -4.80 14.32
CA LEU A 5 19.73 -5.61 13.28
C LEU A 5 20.88 -4.81 12.68
N ASN A 6 22.09 -5.28 12.90
CA ASN A 6 23.29 -4.74 12.27
C ASN A 6 23.05 -4.71 10.75
N SER A 7 23.46 -3.67 10.07
CA SER A 7 23.25 -3.48 8.62
C SER A 7 23.69 -4.70 7.79
N LYS A 8 24.71 -5.44 8.26
CA LYS A 8 25.19 -6.69 7.65
C LYS A 8 24.18 -7.83 7.73
N ASP A 9 23.47 -7.98 8.85
CA ASP A 9 22.45 -9.02 9.01
C ASP A 9 21.21 -8.73 8.17
N TRP A 10 20.81 -7.46 8.06
CA TRP A 10 19.75 -7.03 7.17
C TRP A 10 20.10 -7.31 5.70
N LEU A 11 21.33 -6.93 5.27
CA LEU A 11 21.80 -7.17 3.91
C LEU A 11 21.85 -8.67 3.58
N ARG A 12 22.37 -9.50 4.49
CA ARG A 12 22.40 -10.96 4.33
C ARG A 12 20.99 -11.52 4.16
N ARG A 13 20.05 -11.16 5.03
CA ARG A 13 18.65 -11.58 4.93
C ARG A 13 18.00 -11.12 3.63
N HIS A 14 18.26 -9.88 3.21
CA HIS A 14 17.73 -9.36 1.95
C HIS A 14 18.25 -10.18 0.76
N LEU A 15 19.55 -10.47 0.70
CA LEU A 15 20.16 -11.21 -0.41
C LEU A 15 19.75 -12.69 -0.45
N THR A 16 19.44 -13.29 0.69
CA THR A 16 19.02 -14.70 0.78
C THR A 16 17.51 -14.89 0.63
N ASP A 17 16.72 -13.83 0.72
CA ASP A 17 15.25 -13.87 0.63
C ASP A 17 14.80 -14.39 -0.76
N PRO A 18 14.05 -15.51 -0.81
CA PRO A 18 13.61 -16.11 -2.08
C PRO A 18 12.74 -15.16 -2.90
N TYR A 19 11.91 -14.33 -2.26
CA TYR A 19 11.07 -13.36 -2.95
C TYR A 19 11.87 -12.19 -3.53
N VAL A 20 13.00 -11.82 -2.93
CA VAL A 20 13.92 -10.82 -3.52
C VAL A 20 14.53 -11.37 -4.81
N LYS A 21 15.01 -12.62 -4.78
CA LYS A 21 15.58 -13.28 -5.96
C LYS A 21 14.53 -13.44 -7.06
N ARG A 22 13.33 -13.86 -6.68
CA ARG A 22 12.23 -14.02 -7.60
C ARG A 22 11.79 -12.69 -8.21
N ALA A 23 11.67 -11.62 -7.40
CA ALA A 23 11.32 -10.29 -7.90
C ALA A 23 12.32 -9.81 -8.97
N LYS A 24 13.61 -10.00 -8.72
CA LYS A 24 14.66 -9.66 -9.69
C LYS A 24 14.54 -10.46 -10.99
N LYS A 25 14.22 -11.76 -10.90
CA LYS A 25 14.01 -12.64 -12.05
C LYS A 25 12.77 -12.23 -12.86
N ASP A 26 11.68 -11.91 -12.17
CA ASP A 26 10.38 -11.60 -12.77
C ASP A 26 10.25 -10.11 -13.18
N GLY A 27 11.31 -9.30 -12.97
CA GLY A 27 11.35 -7.88 -13.35
C GLY A 27 10.60 -6.93 -12.41
N TYR A 28 10.25 -7.37 -11.19
CA TYR A 28 9.66 -6.50 -10.19
C TYR A 28 10.72 -5.72 -9.41
N ARG A 29 10.43 -4.46 -9.12
CA ARG A 29 11.32 -3.55 -8.40
C ARG A 29 11.51 -3.90 -6.93
N SER A 30 10.53 -4.60 -6.35
CA SER A 30 10.59 -5.04 -4.96
C SER A 30 9.86 -6.37 -4.74
N ARG A 31 10.28 -7.08 -3.69
CA ARG A 31 9.59 -8.29 -3.26
C ARG A 31 8.14 -8.06 -2.81
N SER A 32 7.80 -6.79 -2.46
CA SER A 32 6.43 -6.43 -2.03
C SER A 32 5.40 -6.65 -3.13
N ALA A 33 5.81 -6.68 -4.40
CA ALA A 33 4.92 -7.01 -5.52
C ALA A 33 4.15 -8.31 -5.30
N TYR A 34 4.79 -9.34 -4.73
CA TYR A 34 4.12 -10.62 -4.46
C TYR A 34 3.04 -10.54 -3.41
N LYS A 35 3.14 -9.63 -2.46
CA LYS A 35 2.07 -9.41 -1.49
C LYS A 35 0.79 -8.94 -2.18
N LEU A 36 0.91 -7.97 -3.09
CA LEU A 36 -0.24 -7.49 -3.85
C LEU A 36 -0.76 -8.55 -4.82
N ILE A 37 0.12 -9.31 -5.49
CA ILE A 37 -0.26 -10.41 -6.38
C ILE A 37 -1.11 -11.44 -5.62
N GLU A 38 -0.64 -11.93 -4.48
CA GLU A 38 -1.36 -12.92 -3.65
C GLU A 38 -2.69 -12.37 -3.15
N LEU A 39 -2.71 -11.12 -2.66
CA LEU A 39 -3.92 -10.47 -2.18
C LEU A 39 -4.94 -10.21 -3.31
N ASP A 40 -4.46 -9.88 -4.51
CA ASP A 40 -5.31 -9.72 -5.69
C ASP A 40 -5.87 -11.06 -6.18
N GLU A 41 -5.06 -12.11 -6.25
CA GLU A 41 -5.50 -13.45 -6.67
C GLU A 41 -6.62 -13.99 -5.77
N GLU A 42 -6.50 -13.78 -4.46
CA GLU A 42 -7.49 -14.23 -3.48
C GLU A 42 -8.77 -13.37 -3.46
N ASN A 43 -8.62 -12.04 -3.61
CA ASN A 43 -9.72 -11.11 -3.33
C ASN A 43 -10.25 -10.37 -4.57
N LYS A 44 -9.63 -10.56 -5.76
CA LYS A 44 -10.02 -9.93 -7.03
C LYS A 44 -10.11 -8.41 -6.92
N LEU A 45 -9.02 -7.81 -6.43
CA LEU A 45 -8.95 -6.37 -6.15
C LEU A 45 -8.79 -5.53 -7.42
N LEU A 46 -7.94 -6.01 -8.33
CA LEU A 46 -7.56 -5.30 -9.54
C LEU A 46 -8.33 -5.83 -10.76
N LYS A 47 -8.96 -4.91 -11.50
CA LYS A 47 -9.72 -5.22 -12.72
C LYS A 47 -9.34 -4.27 -13.84
N ALA A 48 -9.47 -4.73 -15.08
CA ALA A 48 -9.24 -3.89 -16.25
C ALA A 48 -10.10 -2.61 -16.22
N GLY A 49 -9.49 -1.49 -16.56
CA GLY A 49 -10.16 -0.19 -16.63
C GLY A 49 -10.28 0.57 -15.32
N MET A 50 -9.87 -0.01 -14.18
CA MET A 50 -9.94 0.66 -12.87
C MET A 50 -9.02 1.88 -12.78
N THR A 51 -9.41 2.84 -11.95
CA THR A 51 -8.55 3.92 -11.44
C THR A 51 -8.04 3.53 -10.06
N VAL A 52 -6.74 3.44 -9.93
CA VAL A 52 -6.04 2.97 -8.72
C VAL A 52 -5.04 4.01 -8.24
N VAL A 53 -4.96 4.24 -6.94
CA VAL A 53 -3.87 5.00 -6.33
C VAL A 53 -2.99 4.07 -5.49
N ASP A 54 -1.66 4.30 -5.56
CA ASP A 54 -0.64 3.61 -4.77
C ASP A 54 0.05 4.65 -3.88
N LEU A 55 -0.31 4.66 -2.59
CA LEU A 55 0.22 5.57 -1.57
C LEU A 55 1.48 4.98 -0.92
N GLY A 56 2.58 5.73 -0.98
CA GLY A 56 3.89 5.24 -0.55
C GLY A 56 4.46 4.20 -1.54
N SER A 57 4.45 4.58 -2.83
CA SER A 57 4.65 3.65 -3.94
C SER A 57 6.09 3.19 -4.17
N ALA A 58 7.11 4.00 -3.79
CA ALA A 58 8.51 3.68 -4.09
C ALA A 58 8.96 2.34 -3.47
N PRO A 59 9.68 1.52 -4.21
CA PRO A 59 10.27 1.72 -5.53
C PRO A 59 9.36 1.36 -6.73
N GLY A 60 8.07 1.07 -6.51
CA GLY A 60 7.07 0.86 -7.57
C GLY A 60 6.62 -0.59 -7.79
N GLY A 61 6.90 -1.50 -6.86
CA GLY A 61 6.50 -2.90 -6.99
C GLY A 61 4.98 -3.09 -7.10
N TRP A 62 4.20 -2.38 -6.28
CA TRP A 62 2.74 -2.43 -6.33
C TRP A 62 2.19 -1.70 -7.56
N SER A 63 2.77 -0.55 -7.89
CA SER A 63 2.41 0.19 -9.10
C SER A 63 2.60 -0.63 -10.38
N GLN A 64 3.68 -1.45 -10.49
CA GLN A 64 3.89 -2.37 -11.61
C GLN A 64 2.76 -3.40 -11.72
N VAL A 65 2.38 -4.02 -10.60
CA VAL A 65 1.29 -5.02 -10.56
C VAL A 65 -0.04 -4.36 -10.93
N ALA A 66 -0.35 -3.20 -10.35
CA ALA A 66 -1.58 -2.47 -10.63
C ALA A 66 -1.68 -2.09 -12.12
N ALA A 67 -0.63 -1.49 -12.71
CA ALA A 67 -0.62 -1.08 -14.11
C ALA A 67 -0.83 -2.26 -15.06
N ALA A 68 -0.17 -3.39 -14.81
CA ALA A 68 -0.34 -4.59 -15.61
C ALA A 68 -1.77 -5.13 -15.58
N LYS A 69 -2.45 -5.05 -14.42
CA LYS A 69 -3.81 -5.57 -14.24
C LYS A 69 -4.90 -4.65 -14.77
N VAL A 70 -4.77 -3.33 -14.56
CA VAL A 70 -5.80 -2.39 -15.03
C VAL A 70 -5.71 -2.14 -16.53
N GLY A 71 -4.53 -2.34 -17.12
CA GLY A 71 -4.31 -2.26 -18.56
C GLY A 71 -4.46 -0.85 -19.11
N LYS A 72 -4.50 -0.73 -20.44
CA LYS A 72 -4.46 0.54 -21.17
C LYS A 72 -5.65 1.48 -20.91
N ASN A 73 -6.80 0.93 -20.53
CA ASN A 73 -8.02 1.70 -20.24
C ASN A 73 -8.12 2.11 -18.76
N GLY A 74 -7.23 1.59 -17.92
CA GLY A 74 -7.14 1.95 -16.52
C GLY A 74 -6.28 3.20 -16.28
N CYS A 75 -6.23 3.61 -15.02
CA CYS A 75 -5.40 4.72 -14.56
C CYS A 75 -4.72 4.29 -13.26
N VAL A 76 -3.40 4.38 -13.20
CA VAL A 76 -2.65 4.17 -11.96
C VAL A 76 -1.91 5.45 -11.64
N VAL A 77 -2.20 6.01 -10.48
CA VAL A 77 -1.49 7.16 -9.93
C VAL A 77 -0.72 6.70 -8.71
N ALA A 78 0.55 7.00 -8.66
CA ALA A 78 1.47 6.62 -7.59
C ALA A 78 2.05 7.88 -6.95
N ILE A 79 2.14 7.92 -5.62
CA ILE A 79 2.74 9.03 -4.89
C ILE A 79 3.71 8.52 -3.83
N ASP A 80 4.87 9.17 -3.73
CA ASP A 80 5.87 8.89 -2.69
C ASP A 80 6.74 10.12 -2.43
N LEU A 81 7.31 10.20 -1.23
CA LEU A 81 8.33 11.18 -0.86
C LEU A 81 9.68 10.91 -1.56
N LEU A 82 9.95 9.63 -1.83
CA LEU A 82 11.15 9.17 -2.51
C LEU A 82 10.97 9.22 -4.03
N ASP A 83 12.08 9.37 -4.74
CA ASP A 83 12.06 9.27 -6.21
C ASP A 83 11.74 7.83 -6.65
N MET A 84 11.03 7.74 -7.76
CA MET A 84 10.71 6.48 -8.41
C MET A 84 10.92 6.61 -9.91
N ASP A 85 11.67 5.68 -10.50
CA ASP A 85 11.82 5.61 -11.95
C ASP A 85 10.46 5.43 -12.64
N ALA A 86 10.33 5.91 -13.87
CA ALA A 86 9.10 5.80 -14.63
C ALA A 86 8.66 4.34 -14.83
N ILE A 87 7.35 4.10 -14.69
CA ILE A 87 6.71 2.81 -14.98
C ILE A 87 5.68 3.04 -16.09
N PRO A 88 5.71 2.26 -17.17
CA PRO A 88 4.69 2.37 -18.22
C PRO A 88 3.28 2.21 -17.66
N GLY A 89 2.39 3.17 -17.98
CA GLY A 89 1.00 3.16 -17.51
C GLY A 89 0.79 3.67 -16.08
N VAL A 90 1.81 4.24 -15.44
CA VAL A 90 1.74 4.84 -14.11
C VAL A 90 2.08 6.32 -14.18
N THR A 91 1.22 7.16 -13.63
CA THR A 91 1.51 8.57 -13.35
C THR A 91 2.13 8.68 -11.96
N PHE A 92 3.41 9.01 -11.89
CA PHE A 92 4.10 9.18 -10.61
C PHE A 92 4.14 10.63 -10.18
N ILE A 93 3.85 10.87 -8.90
CA ILE A 93 3.92 12.17 -8.23
C ILE A 93 4.93 12.05 -7.10
N LYS A 94 5.99 12.88 -7.13
CA LYS A 94 6.87 13.03 -5.99
C LYS A 94 6.25 14.03 -5.04
N GLY A 95 5.85 13.61 -3.86
CA GLY A 95 5.20 14.49 -2.89
C GLY A 95 4.65 13.77 -1.67
N ASP A 96 4.15 14.57 -0.75
CA ASP A 96 3.45 14.09 0.44
C ASP A 96 1.93 14.21 0.21
N PHE A 97 1.24 13.08 0.22
CA PHE A 97 -0.21 13.08 0.04
C PHE A 97 -0.98 13.55 1.29
N SER A 98 -0.32 13.73 2.42
CA SER A 98 -0.90 14.35 3.62
C SER A 98 -0.92 15.88 3.52
N GLU A 99 -0.15 16.45 2.60
CA GLU A 99 -0.08 17.88 2.38
C GLU A 99 -1.06 18.33 1.28
N PRO A 100 -1.60 19.57 1.35
CA PRO A 100 -2.55 20.07 0.36
C PRO A 100 -2.05 19.98 -1.08
N ALA A 101 -0.78 20.29 -1.32
CA ALA A 101 -0.19 20.23 -2.66
C ALA A 101 -0.15 18.80 -3.22
N GLY A 102 0.11 17.80 -2.39
CA GLY A 102 0.09 16.39 -2.79
C GLY A 102 -1.33 15.92 -3.12
N LEU A 103 -2.32 16.32 -2.32
CA LEU A 103 -3.73 16.01 -2.57
C LEU A 103 -4.23 16.66 -3.87
N GLU A 104 -3.86 17.91 -4.13
CA GLU A 104 -4.20 18.62 -5.35
C GLU A 104 -3.59 17.93 -6.58
N ALA A 105 -2.30 17.58 -6.51
CA ALA A 105 -1.62 16.87 -7.58
C ALA A 105 -2.25 15.49 -7.86
N LEU A 106 -2.62 14.72 -6.82
CA LEU A 106 -3.36 13.46 -6.96
C LEU A 106 -4.73 13.68 -7.63
N SER A 107 -5.49 14.66 -7.16
CA SER A 107 -6.81 14.98 -7.71
C SER A 107 -6.73 15.36 -9.20
N ALA A 108 -5.74 16.18 -9.57
CA ALA A 108 -5.49 16.55 -10.97
C ALA A 108 -5.10 15.34 -11.82
N ALA A 109 -4.29 14.42 -11.28
CA ALA A 109 -3.84 13.23 -11.99
C ALA A 109 -4.96 12.22 -12.28
N PHE A 110 -6.04 12.22 -11.50
CA PHE A 110 -7.22 11.38 -11.79
C PHE A 110 -8.04 11.87 -12.99
N GLN A 111 -7.84 13.11 -13.44
CA GLN A 111 -8.52 13.67 -14.63
C GLN A 111 -10.05 13.50 -14.57
N GLY A 112 -10.66 13.73 -13.43
CA GLY A 112 -12.10 13.58 -13.19
C GLY A 112 -12.60 12.13 -13.07
N ARG A 113 -11.72 11.14 -13.16
CA ARG A 113 -12.07 9.74 -12.93
C ARG A 113 -12.37 9.51 -11.45
N LYS A 114 -13.31 8.61 -11.18
CA LYS A 114 -13.61 8.17 -9.82
C LYS A 114 -12.59 7.10 -9.41
N LEU A 115 -12.08 7.19 -8.19
CA LEU A 115 -11.11 6.24 -7.65
C LEU A 115 -11.81 4.93 -7.25
N ASP A 116 -11.33 3.82 -7.80
CA ASP A 116 -11.88 2.47 -7.57
C ASP A 116 -11.18 1.73 -6.44
N LEU A 117 -9.87 1.95 -6.29
CA LEU A 117 -9.04 1.21 -5.33
C LEU A 117 -7.93 2.10 -4.78
N VAL A 118 -7.80 2.10 -3.46
CA VAL A 118 -6.65 2.68 -2.74
C VAL A 118 -5.75 1.55 -2.26
N LEU A 119 -4.47 1.63 -2.59
CA LEU A 119 -3.41 0.75 -2.13
C LEU A 119 -2.45 1.53 -1.22
N SER A 120 -2.01 0.91 -0.12
CA SER A 120 -1.01 1.49 0.77
C SER A 120 -0.14 0.41 1.41
N ASP A 121 1.13 0.33 0.99
CA ASP A 121 2.16 -0.52 1.62
C ASP A 121 3.16 0.33 2.44
N MET A 122 2.72 1.51 2.91
CA MET A 122 3.56 2.43 3.67
C MET A 122 4.06 1.84 4.98
N ALA A 123 5.29 2.18 5.32
CA ALA A 123 5.86 1.96 6.64
C ALA A 123 6.70 3.17 7.04
N PRO A 124 6.66 3.61 8.30
CA PRO A 124 7.53 4.67 8.76
C PRO A 124 8.97 4.18 8.86
N ASN A 125 9.90 5.12 8.83
CA ASN A 125 11.27 4.84 9.26
C ASN A 125 11.25 4.47 10.73
N LEU A 126 11.64 3.22 11.05
CA LEU A 126 11.63 2.70 12.41
C LEU A 126 12.72 3.38 13.24
N THR A 127 12.32 3.89 14.41
CA THR A 127 13.25 4.47 15.39
C THR A 127 13.85 3.43 16.31
N GLY A 128 13.25 2.23 16.38
CA GLY A 128 13.56 1.17 17.34
C GLY A 128 12.88 1.36 18.69
N ILE A 129 12.12 2.43 18.89
CA ILE A 129 11.29 2.66 20.07
C ILE A 129 9.87 2.20 19.74
N ALA A 130 9.46 1.07 20.30
CA ALA A 130 8.23 0.37 19.92
C ALA A 130 6.99 1.27 19.93
N LEU A 131 6.80 2.09 20.98
CA LEU A 131 5.64 2.97 21.09
C LEU A 131 5.63 4.07 20.01
N THR A 132 6.78 4.69 19.75
CA THR A 132 6.92 5.72 18.71
C THR A 132 6.66 5.14 17.34
N ASP A 133 7.21 3.96 17.07
CA ASP A 133 7.05 3.27 15.80
C ASP A 133 5.58 2.86 15.57
N GLN A 134 4.89 2.39 16.60
CA GLN A 134 3.46 2.09 16.54
C GLN A 134 2.63 3.33 16.20
N VAL A 135 2.82 4.44 16.91
CA VAL A 135 2.08 5.69 16.67
C VAL A 135 2.27 6.17 15.21
N ARG A 136 3.51 6.14 14.71
CA ARG A 136 3.80 6.52 13.32
C ARG A 136 3.13 5.59 12.31
N MET A 137 3.13 4.28 12.57
CA MET A 137 2.48 3.30 11.69
C MET A 137 0.97 3.52 11.61
N PHE A 138 0.32 3.74 12.75
CA PHE A 138 -1.11 4.03 12.78
C PHE A 138 -1.42 5.36 12.10
N GLY A 139 -0.63 6.40 12.32
CA GLY A 139 -0.80 7.68 11.65
C GLY A 139 -0.82 7.56 10.12
N LEU A 140 0.09 6.75 9.54
CA LEU A 140 0.08 6.49 8.09
C LEU A 140 -1.16 5.72 7.63
N ALA A 141 -1.62 4.74 8.43
CA ALA A 141 -2.83 4.00 8.11
C ALA A 141 -4.09 4.88 8.20
N GLU A 142 -4.18 5.75 9.20
CA GLU A 142 -5.27 6.72 9.36
C GLU A 142 -5.30 7.70 8.19
N LEU A 143 -4.15 8.26 7.78
CA LEU A 143 -4.05 9.13 6.62
C LEU A 143 -4.56 8.43 5.34
N ALA A 144 -4.20 7.15 5.13
CA ALA A 144 -4.69 6.40 3.98
C ALA A 144 -6.20 6.14 4.03
N LEU A 145 -6.77 5.95 5.23
CA LEU A 145 -8.21 5.77 5.42
C LEU A 145 -8.96 7.09 5.19
N ASP A 146 -8.43 8.22 5.69
CA ASP A 146 -9.01 9.54 5.49
C ASP A 146 -8.96 9.97 4.01
N PHE A 147 -7.84 9.69 3.33
CA PHE A 147 -7.75 9.83 1.88
C PHE A 147 -8.85 9.00 1.17
N SER A 148 -9.02 7.74 1.59
CA SER A 148 -10.04 6.87 1.02
C SER A 148 -11.46 7.39 1.28
N ARG A 149 -11.71 7.99 2.44
CA ARG A 149 -13.00 8.62 2.77
C ARG A 149 -13.32 9.77 1.83
N GLN A 150 -12.33 10.53 1.43
CA GLN A 150 -12.49 11.71 0.58
C GLN A 150 -12.62 11.35 -0.90
N PHE A 151 -11.77 10.47 -1.41
CA PHE A 151 -11.59 10.27 -2.85
C PHE A 151 -12.14 8.95 -3.40
N LEU A 152 -12.25 7.90 -2.58
CA LEU A 152 -12.73 6.61 -3.03
C LEU A 152 -14.24 6.68 -3.32
N ARG A 153 -14.68 6.20 -4.48
CA ARG A 153 -16.11 6.16 -4.81
C ARG A 153 -16.88 5.17 -3.91
N PRO A 154 -18.20 5.34 -3.74
CA PRO A 154 -19.04 4.29 -3.18
C PRO A 154 -18.85 2.97 -3.97
N GLY A 155 -18.78 1.85 -3.25
CA GLY A 155 -18.48 0.53 -3.82
C GLY A 155 -17.00 0.30 -4.18
N GLY A 156 -16.11 1.28 -3.97
CA GLY A 156 -14.66 1.12 -4.11
C GLY A 156 -14.03 0.37 -2.94
N ASP A 157 -12.81 -0.12 -3.14
CA ASP A 157 -12.08 -0.95 -2.20
C ASP A 157 -10.82 -0.26 -1.68
N VAL A 158 -10.31 -0.69 -0.53
CA VAL A 158 -9.04 -0.22 0.03
C VAL A 158 -8.20 -1.37 0.55
N LEU A 159 -6.90 -1.33 0.36
CA LEU A 159 -5.95 -2.27 0.93
C LEU A 159 -4.83 -1.50 1.62
N ILE A 160 -4.76 -1.58 2.94
CA ILE A 160 -3.82 -0.80 3.76
C ILE A 160 -3.01 -1.73 4.65
N LYS A 161 -1.68 -1.54 4.64
CA LYS A 161 -0.80 -2.19 5.61
C LYS A 161 -1.01 -1.63 7.00
N VAL A 162 -1.11 -2.51 7.97
CA VAL A 162 -1.24 -2.21 9.40
C VAL A 162 -0.35 -3.13 10.22
N PHE A 163 -0.17 -2.79 11.49
CA PHE A 163 0.52 -3.65 12.46
C PHE A 163 -0.36 -3.86 13.68
N GLN A 164 -0.26 -5.02 14.30
CA GLN A 164 -0.91 -5.24 15.59
C GLN A 164 -0.28 -4.36 16.67
N GLY A 165 -1.12 -3.74 17.49
CA GLY A 165 -0.67 -2.86 18.58
C GLY A 165 -1.77 -1.92 19.07
N SER A 166 -1.35 -0.90 19.80
CA SER A 166 -2.27 0.14 20.30
C SER A 166 -2.94 0.84 19.11
N GLY A 167 -4.26 1.07 19.18
CA GLY A 167 -5.05 1.68 18.10
C GLY A 167 -5.56 0.72 17.03
N TYR A 168 -5.10 -0.54 17.00
CA TYR A 168 -5.53 -1.50 15.97
C TYR A 168 -7.04 -1.78 16.02
N THR A 169 -7.61 -1.95 17.21
CA THR A 169 -9.04 -2.25 17.36
C THR A 169 -9.91 -1.10 16.89
N GLU A 170 -9.54 0.13 17.23
CA GLU A 170 -10.22 1.36 16.81
C GLU A 170 -10.15 1.52 15.29
N TYR A 171 -9.00 1.26 14.71
CA TYR A 171 -8.81 1.31 13.26
C TYR A 171 -9.67 0.26 12.52
N VAL A 172 -9.69 -0.99 13.02
CA VAL A 172 -10.57 -2.03 12.46
C VAL A 172 -12.04 -1.64 12.57
N LYS A 173 -12.44 -0.99 13.67
CA LYS A 173 -13.80 -0.47 13.84
C LYS A 173 -14.11 0.60 12.80
N ALA A 174 -13.24 1.59 12.62
CA ALA A 174 -13.41 2.63 11.59
C ALA A 174 -13.52 2.04 10.18
N MET A 175 -12.73 1.02 9.85
CA MET A 175 -12.84 0.29 8.59
C MET A 175 -14.20 -0.40 8.42
N ARG A 176 -14.75 -1.01 9.48
CA ARG A 176 -16.08 -1.66 9.43
C ARG A 176 -17.22 -0.66 9.32
N GLU A 177 -17.04 0.54 9.84
CA GLU A 177 -18.02 1.63 9.70
C GLU A 177 -18.05 2.16 8.26
N MET A 178 -16.89 2.24 7.61
CA MET A 178 -16.75 2.80 6.27
C MET A 178 -17.03 1.81 5.14
N PHE A 179 -16.78 0.52 5.33
CA PHE A 179 -16.89 -0.51 4.30
C PHE A 179 -17.95 -1.57 4.66
N ASP A 180 -18.55 -2.18 3.66
CA ASP A 180 -19.50 -3.29 3.86
C ASP A 180 -18.80 -4.50 4.49
N LYS A 181 -17.55 -4.71 4.12
CA LYS A 181 -16.72 -5.78 4.68
C LYS A 181 -15.31 -5.28 4.96
N ALA A 182 -14.80 -5.52 6.17
CA ALA A 182 -13.42 -5.30 6.54
C ALA A 182 -12.77 -6.62 6.98
N VAL A 183 -11.69 -7.02 6.31
CA VAL A 183 -11.02 -8.33 6.51
C VAL A 183 -9.54 -8.12 6.74
N VAL A 184 -9.00 -8.86 7.70
CA VAL A 184 -7.56 -8.93 7.94
C VAL A 184 -6.95 -9.97 7.01
N LYS A 185 -5.83 -9.64 6.38
CA LYS A 185 -5.09 -10.50 5.47
C LYS A 185 -3.61 -10.53 5.85
N LYS A 186 -2.99 -11.68 5.65
CA LYS A 186 -1.54 -11.85 5.76
C LYS A 186 -1.06 -12.70 4.58
N PRO A 187 -0.46 -12.08 3.56
CA PRO A 187 0.05 -12.83 2.41
C PRO A 187 1.20 -13.75 2.83
N LEU A 188 1.34 -14.88 2.15
CA LEU A 188 2.41 -15.86 2.39
C LEU A 188 3.78 -15.28 2.12
N SER A 189 3.88 -14.34 1.18
CA SER A 189 5.09 -13.57 0.89
C SER A 189 5.49 -12.59 1.99
N SER A 190 4.64 -12.35 3.00
CA SER A 190 5.06 -11.63 4.21
C SER A 190 6.04 -12.49 5.01
N ARG A 191 7.08 -11.86 5.58
CA ARG A 191 8.01 -12.59 6.46
C ARG A 191 7.27 -13.11 7.69
N ALA A 192 7.58 -14.33 8.09
CA ALA A 192 6.91 -14.97 9.22
C ALA A 192 7.05 -14.18 10.53
N GLU A 193 8.25 -13.60 10.75
CA GLU A 193 8.57 -12.77 11.91
C GLU A 193 8.00 -11.34 11.84
N SER A 194 7.47 -10.91 10.71
CA SER A 194 6.89 -9.57 10.56
C SER A 194 5.51 -9.51 11.18
N GLY A 195 5.28 -8.53 12.04
CA GLY A 195 3.97 -8.20 12.59
C GLY A 195 3.05 -7.47 11.61
N GLU A 196 3.46 -7.34 10.33
CA GLU A 196 2.65 -6.68 9.30
C GLU A 196 1.41 -7.49 8.94
N LEU A 197 0.30 -6.81 8.80
CA LEU A 197 -0.98 -7.31 8.31
C LEU A 197 -1.51 -6.33 7.27
N TYR A 198 -2.51 -6.77 6.52
CA TYR A 198 -3.25 -5.89 5.62
C TYR A 198 -4.72 -5.87 6.01
N LEU A 199 -5.29 -4.68 6.09
CA LEU A 199 -6.73 -4.51 6.19
C LEU A 199 -7.29 -4.23 4.80
N LEU A 200 -8.18 -5.12 4.38
CA LEU A 200 -8.93 -5.01 3.15
C LEU A 200 -10.34 -4.53 3.49
N GLY A 201 -10.68 -3.32 3.05
CA GLY A 201 -12.04 -2.78 3.04
C GLY A 201 -12.65 -2.99 1.66
N LYS A 202 -13.80 -3.67 1.62
CA LYS A 202 -14.56 -3.94 0.39
C LYS A 202 -15.83 -3.14 0.37
N ALA A 203 -16.12 -2.54 -0.79
CA ALA A 203 -17.34 -1.80 -1.06
C ALA A 203 -17.58 -0.67 -0.05
N ARG A 204 -16.89 0.48 -0.27
CA ARG A 204 -17.15 1.69 0.53
C ARG A 204 -18.63 2.02 0.53
N LYS A 205 -19.20 2.23 1.71
CA LYS A 205 -20.60 2.68 1.90
C LYS A 205 -20.82 4.10 1.33
N HIS A 206 -22.05 4.46 1.17
CA HIS A 206 -22.44 5.81 0.71
C HIS A 206 -22.18 6.89 1.74
#